data_c513b0f3d13f741b66398895c61d4f6f
#
_entry.id   c513b0f3d13f741b66398895c61d4f6f
#
_cell.length_a   1.000
_cell.length_b   1.000
_cell.length_c   1.000
_cell.angle_alpha   90.00
_cell.angle_beta   90.00
_cell.angle_gamma   90.00
#
_symmetry.space_group_name_H-M   'P 1'
#
loop_
_entity.id
_entity.type
_entity.pdbx_description
1 polymer ?
#
loop_
_entity_poly.entity_id
_entity_poly.type
_entity_poly.pdbx_seq_one_letter_code
_entity_poly.pdbx_strand_id
1 'polypeptide(L)'
;MATPNDQDLALHGMNAKQGGKILLLACGALAREILDILTINNWLHIDLQCLPAIFHNHPEKITPAIEAAIGKYKQGYEKIFVVYADCGTGGALQRLCAAQGVEMLEGPHCYSFFEGNRQFAQRDEFTAFYLTDFLVRQFDAFIWKPLGLEPVSYTHLTLPTKLAV
;
A
#
# COMPACT_ATOMS: atom_id res chain seq x y z
N MET A 1 4.97 -5.68 -19.15
CA MET A 1 4.34 -6.63 -18.20
C MET A 1 2.83 -6.52 -18.32
N ALA A 2 2.06 -7.61 -18.09
CA ALA A 2 0.61 -7.52 -18.06
C ALA A 2 0.16 -6.66 -16.86
N THR A 3 -0.85 -5.84 -17.06
CA THR A 3 -1.43 -5.02 -15.97
C THR A 3 -2.04 -5.94 -14.93
N PRO A 4 -1.68 -5.85 -13.65
CA PRO A 4 -2.20 -6.73 -12.63
C PRO A 4 -3.72 -6.52 -12.42
N ASN A 5 -4.42 -7.61 -12.10
CA ASN A 5 -5.85 -7.56 -11.78
C ASN A 5 -6.05 -6.98 -10.37
N ASP A 6 -6.96 -6.01 -10.22
CA ASP A 6 -7.18 -5.34 -8.93
C ASP A 6 -7.77 -6.27 -7.87
N GLN A 7 -8.57 -7.27 -8.26
CA GLN A 7 -9.11 -8.25 -7.31
C GLN A 7 -8.00 -9.17 -6.77
N ASP A 8 -7.08 -9.58 -7.63
CA ASP A 8 -5.90 -10.35 -7.19
C ASP A 8 -5.01 -9.51 -6.27
N LEU A 9 -4.77 -8.25 -6.62
CA LEU A 9 -4.03 -7.32 -5.75
C LEU A 9 -4.71 -7.13 -4.40
N ALA A 10 -6.05 -7.09 -4.37
CA ALA A 10 -6.80 -6.92 -3.15
C ALA A 10 -6.67 -8.12 -2.21
N LEU A 11 -6.79 -9.35 -2.73
CA LEU A 11 -6.94 -10.56 -1.93
C LEU A 11 -5.66 -11.40 -1.79
N HIS A 12 -4.81 -11.38 -2.81
CA HIS A 12 -3.65 -12.29 -2.91
C HIS A 12 -2.31 -11.54 -2.99
N GLY A 13 -2.34 -10.26 -3.34
CA GLY A 13 -1.14 -9.51 -3.69
C GLY A 13 -0.59 -9.92 -5.06
N MET A 14 0.70 -9.70 -5.28
CA MET A 14 1.36 -10.10 -6.53
C MET A 14 2.86 -10.33 -6.32
N ASN A 15 3.47 -11.00 -7.30
CA ASN A 15 4.92 -11.15 -7.38
C ASN A 15 5.37 -10.83 -8.81
N ALA A 16 6.26 -9.85 -8.96
CA ALA A 16 6.91 -9.52 -10.21
C ALA A 16 8.41 -9.73 -10.05
N LYS A 17 8.91 -10.81 -10.63
CA LYS A 17 10.33 -11.19 -10.62
C LYS A 17 10.96 -10.87 -11.94
N GLN A 18 12.10 -10.19 -11.89
CA GLN A 18 12.98 -9.91 -13.03
C GLN A 18 14.38 -10.51 -12.81
N GLY A 19 14.55 -11.30 -11.73
CA GLY A 19 15.84 -11.83 -11.31
C GLY A 19 16.70 -10.78 -10.64
N GLY A 20 16.07 -9.79 -10.02
CA GLY A 20 16.72 -8.71 -9.33
C GLY A 20 17.38 -9.14 -8.02
N LYS A 21 18.28 -8.29 -7.54
CA LYS A 21 19.00 -8.48 -6.27
C LYS A 21 18.35 -7.74 -5.10
N ILE A 22 17.46 -6.80 -5.40
CA ILE A 22 16.70 -6.00 -4.44
C ILE A 22 15.25 -6.45 -4.48
N LEU A 23 14.65 -6.66 -3.32
CA LEU A 23 13.23 -6.96 -3.20
C LEU A 23 12.50 -5.79 -2.56
N LEU A 24 11.46 -5.31 -3.22
CA LEU A 24 10.47 -4.41 -2.61
C LEU A 24 9.31 -5.25 -2.03
N LEU A 25 9.04 -5.08 -0.75
CA LEU A 25 7.83 -5.58 -0.09
C LEU A 25 6.83 -4.44 0.02
N ALA A 26 5.71 -4.52 -0.68
CA ALA A 26 4.77 -3.41 -0.82
C ALA A 26 3.32 -3.80 -0.56
N CYS A 27 2.46 -2.78 -0.39
CA CYS A 27 1.02 -2.96 -0.39
C CYS A 27 0.51 -3.20 -1.82
N GLY A 28 -0.42 -4.13 -2.00
CA GLY A 28 -1.06 -4.38 -3.30
C GLY A 28 -1.78 -3.15 -3.88
N ALA A 29 -2.21 -2.23 -3.02
CA ALA A 29 -2.80 -0.97 -3.46
C ALA A 29 -1.84 -0.03 -4.19
N LEU A 30 -0.51 -0.21 -4.02
CA LEU A 30 0.54 0.58 -4.67
C LEU A 30 1.22 -0.16 -5.84
N ALA A 31 0.74 -1.37 -6.17
CA ALA A 31 1.43 -2.24 -7.10
C ALA A 31 1.62 -1.62 -8.49
N ARG A 32 0.61 -0.92 -9.01
CA ARG A 32 0.65 -0.30 -10.34
C ARG A 32 1.64 0.84 -10.39
N GLU A 33 1.58 1.74 -9.44
CA GLU A 33 2.46 2.89 -9.32
C GLU A 33 3.92 2.44 -9.20
N ILE A 34 4.18 1.42 -8.39
CA ILE A 34 5.55 0.88 -8.25
C ILE A 34 6.02 0.26 -9.57
N LEU A 35 5.18 -0.56 -10.23
CA LEU A 35 5.53 -1.16 -11.52
C LEU A 35 5.80 -0.12 -12.60
N ASP A 36 5.02 0.96 -12.63
CA ASP A 36 5.23 2.08 -13.56
C ASP A 36 6.57 2.76 -13.28
N ILE A 37 6.89 3.05 -12.01
CA ILE A 37 8.18 3.62 -11.61
C ILE A 37 9.34 2.71 -12.02
N LEU A 38 9.24 1.39 -11.75
CA LEU A 38 10.28 0.43 -12.13
C LEU A 38 10.48 0.39 -13.65
N THR A 39 9.38 0.45 -14.41
CA THR A 39 9.39 0.40 -15.87
C THR A 39 9.98 1.68 -16.48
N ILE A 40 9.53 2.85 -16.05
CA ILE A 40 9.98 4.16 -16.56
C ILE A 40 11.48 4.34 -16.31
N ASN A 41 11.98 3.88 -15.14
CA ASN A 41 13.39 4.00 -14.80
C ASN A 41 14.24 2.82 -15.31
N ASN A 42 13.64 1.84 -15.97
CA ASN A 42 14.31 0.62 -16.42
C ASN A 42 15.08 -0.09 -15.29
N TRP A 43 14.48 -0.17 -14.09
CA TRP A 43 15.09 -0.80 -12.92
C TRP A 43 14.87 -2.32 -12.89
N LEU A 44 15.56 -3.03 -13.79
CA LEU A 44 15.45 -4.49 -13.94
C LEU A 44 16.08 -5.29 -12.79
N HIS A 45 16.84 -4.62 -11.91
CA HIS A 45 17.51 -5.22 -10.76
C HIS A 45 16.63 -5.27 -9.50
N ILE A 46 15.39 -4.87 -9.63
CA ILE A 46 14.43 -4.80 -8.51
C ILE A 46 13.27 -5.74 -8.78
N ASP A 47 13.04 -6.66 -7.86
CA ASP A 47 11.85 -7.50 -7.81
C ASP A 47 10.80 -6.89 -6.88
N LEU A 48 9.52 -7.13 -7.15
CA LEU A 48 8.40 -6.63 -6.37
C LEU A 48 7.56 -7.80 -5.83
N GLN A 49 7.32 -7.79 -4.52
CA GLN A 49 6.33 -8.64 -3.85
C GLN A 49 5.31 -7.74 -3.17
N CYS A 50 4.08 -7.78 -3.61
CA CYS A 50 2.98 -7.09 -2.94
C CYS A 50 2.22 -8.05 -2.03
N LEU A 51 1.93 -7.59 -0.82
CA LEU A 51 0.97 -8.22 0.08
C LEU A 51 -0.46 -7.82 -0.29
N PRO A 52 -1.46 -8.63 0.12
CA PRO A 52 -2.86 -8.32 -0.14
C PRO A 52 -3.24 -6.91 0.31
N ALA A 53 -3.85 -6.13 -0.59
CA ALA A 53 -4.26 -4.76 -0.27
C ALA A 53 -5.35 -4.71 0.80
N ILE A 54 -6.13 -5.80 0.97
CA ILE A 54 -7.18 -5.90 1.99
C ILE A 54 -6.64 -5.76 3.43
N PHE A 55 -5.34 -5.91 3.63
CA PHE A 55 -4.71 -5.63 4.93
C PHE A 55 -4.82 -4.14 5.33
N HIS A 56 -5.16 -3.26 4.38
CA HIS A 56 -5.56 -1.88 4.71
C HIS A 56 -6.71 -1.83 5.74
N ASN A 57 -7.66 -2.76 5.64
CA ASN A 57 -8.78 -2.87 6.58
C ASN A 57 -8.43 -3.72 7.81
N HIS A 58 -7.24 -4.31 7.85
CA HIS A 58 -6.76 -5.22 8.88
C HIS A 58 -5.29 -4.92 9.22
N PRO A 59 -4.98 -3.73 9.78
CA PRO A 59 -3.59 -3.29 10.03
C PRO A 59 -2.80 -4.27 10.90
N GLU A 60 -3.48 -5.00 11.78
CA GLU A 60 -2.88 -6.01 12.64
C GLU A 60 -2.24 -7.18 11.88
N LYS A 61 -2.62 -7.37 10.61
CA LYS A 61 -2.06 -8.42 9.74
C LYS A 61 -0.80 -7.97 8.99
N ILE A 62 -0.55 -6.67 8.89
CA ILE A 62 0.56 -6.12 8.08
C ILE A 62 1.90 -6.56 8.66
N THR A 63 2.15 -6.27 9.94
CA THR A 63 3.44 -6.57 10.59
C THR A 63 3.80 -8.06 10.54
N PRO A 64 2.91 -9.01 10.92
CA PRO A 64 3.21 -10.44 10.81
C PRO A 64 3.47 -10.90 9.37
N ALA A 65 2.74 -10.36 8.40
CA ALA A 65 2.92 -10.72 7.00
C ALA A 65 4.25 -10.22 6.43
N ILE A 66 4.67 -9.00 6.78
CA ILE A 66 5.99 -8.46 6.42
C ILE A 66 7.09 -9.28 7.10
N GLU A 67 6.95 -9.63 8.36
CA GLU A 67 7.92 -10.50 9.07
C GLU A 67 8.11 -11.84 8.37
N ALA A 68 7.01 -12.51 8.04
CA ALA A 68 7.03 -13.76 7.29
C ALA A 68 7.68 -13.61 5.91
N ALA A 69 7.39 -12.50 5.20
CA ALA A 69 7.98 -12.21 3.90
C ALA A 69 9.50 -11.95 4.01
N ILE A 70 9.94 -11.17 4.99
CA ILE A 70 11.38 -10.96 5.25
C ILE A 70 12.07 -12.29 5.52
N GLY A 71 11.53 -13.12 6.43
CA GLY A 71 12.07 -14.45 6.73
C GLY A 71 12.19 -15.35 5.50
N LYS A 72 11.16 -15.33 4.65
CA LYS A 72 11.13 -16.13 3.41
C LYS A 72 12.18 -15.70 2.38
N TYR A 73 12.41 -14.40 2.24
CA TYR A 73 13.17 -13.85 1.13
C TYR A 73 14.59 -13.39 1.49
N LYS A 74 14.91 -13.27 2.79
CA LYS A 74 16.19 -12.71 3.28
C LYS A 74 17.44 -13.40 2.70
N GLN A 75 17.37 -14.69 2.39
CA GLN A 75 18.52 -15.43 1.83
C GLN A 75 18.64 -15.29 0.31
N GLY A 76 17.58 -14.86 -0.37
CA GLY A 76 17.52 -14.78 -1.84
C GLY A 76 17.85 -13.42 -2.42
N TYR A 77 17.94 -12.38 -1.59
CA TYR A 77 18.14 -10.99 -2.02
C TYR A 77 19.27 -10.33 -1.23
N GLU A 78 20.03 -9.46 -1.89
CA GLU A 78 21.09 -8.66 -1.26
C GLU A 78 20.49 -7.58 -0.33
N LYS A 79 19.32 -7.05 -0.72
CA LYS A 79 18.59 -6.03 0.04
C LYS A 79 17.08 -6.24 -0.06
N ILE A 80 16.40 -6.06 1.06
CA ILE A 80 14.94 -5.96 1.13
C ILE A 80 14.60 -4.54 1.57
N PHE A 81 13.59 -3.94 0.94
CA PHE A 81 13.08 -2.64 1.26
C PHE A 81 11.55 -2.69 1.39
N VAL A 82 11.02 -2.13 2.48
CA VAL A 82 9.58 -2.16 2.77
C VAL A 82 8.93 -0.87 2.31
N VAL A 83 8.06 -0.97 1.30
CA VAL A 83 7.27 0.14 0.72
C VAL A 83 5.90 0.16 1.39
N TYR A 84 5.91 0.40 2.70
CA TYR A 84 4.77 0.65 3.55
C TYR A 84 5.05 1.89 4.40
N ALA A 85 3.99 2.60 4.77
CA ALA A 85 3.99 3.56 5.86
C ALA A 85 3.54 2.87 7.16
N ASP A 86 3.26 3.62 8.22
CA ASP A 86 2.69 3.05 9.46
C ASP A 86 1.36 2.32 9.21
N CYS A 87 0.49 2.90 8.38
CA CYS A 87 -0.77 2.31 7.94
C CYS A 87 -1.61 1.70 9.08
N GLY A 88 -1.59 2.32 10.26
CA GLY A 88 -2.37 1.87 11.42
C GLY A 88 -1.72 0.76 12.26
N THR A 89 -0.45 0.44 12.01
CA THR A 89 0.29 -0.56 12.82
C THR A 89 0.77 -0.02 14.18
N GLY A 90 0.62 1.30 14.42
CA GLY A 90 1.04 1.94 15.67
C GLY A 90 2.53 1.84 15.93
N GLY A 91 3.35 1.92 14.88
CA GLY A 91 4.80 1.81 14.94
C GLY A 91 5.33 0.37 15.06
N ALA A 92 4.45 -0.64 15.05
CA ALA A 92 4.90 -2.05 15.14
C ALA A 92 5.73 -2.46 13.92
N LEU A 93 5.34 -2.00 12.73
CA LEU A 93 6.07 -2.29 11.50
C LEU A 93 7.45 -1.63 11.51
N GLN A 94 7.57 -0.37 11.95
CA GLN A 94 8.85 0.33 12.08
C GLN A 94 9.80 -0.41 13.03
N ARG A 95 9.28 -0.83 14.20
CA ARG A 95 10.07 -1.61 15.16
C ARG A 95 10.54 -2.93 14.59
N LEU A 96 9.69 -3.65 13.86
CA LEU A 96 10.06 -4.89 13.18
C LEU A 96 11.19 -4.64 12.17
N CYS A 97 11.03 -3.66 11.27
CA CYS A 97 12.00 -3.35 10.25
C CYS A 97 13.36 -2.97 10.86
N ALA A 98 13.36 -2.13 11.90
CA ALA A 98 14.57 -1.76 12.63
C ALA A 98 15.26 -2.98 13.27
N ALA A 99 14.49 -3.87 13.91
CA ALA A 99 15.03 -5.09 14.54
C ALA A 99 15.62 -6.07 13.52
N GLN A 100 15.06 -6.11 12.30
CA GLN A 100 15.51 -6.98 11.21
C GLN A 100 16.64 -6.35 10.36
N GLY A 101 16.97 -5.08 10.58
CA GLY A 101 17.91 -4.31 9.75
C GLY A 101 17.38 -4.08 8.33
N VAL A 102 16.08 -3.92 8.16
CA VAL A 102 15.40 -3.68 6.90
C VAL A 102 14.94 -2.23 6.86
N GLU A 103 15.26 -1.53 5.77
CA GLU A 103 14.78 -0.16 5.57
C GLU A 103 13.31 -0.15 5.14
N MET A 104 12.56 0.88 5.56
CA MET A 104 11.19 1.12 5.13
C MET A 104 10.95 2.61 4.85
N LEU A 105 9.87 2.90 4.13
CA LEU A 105 9.42 4.28 3.93
C LEU A 105 8.86 4.86 5.23
N GLU A 106 9.12 6.14 5.44
CA GLU A 106 8.48 6.91 6.51
C GLU A 106 7.11 7.41 6.05
N GLY A 107 6.20 7.58 6.99
CA GLY A 107 4.90 8.20 6.74
C GLY A 107 3.78 7.60 7.60
N PRO A 108 2.69 8.35 7.79
CA PRO A 108 1.56 7.88 8.59
C PRO A 108 0.76 6.78 7.87
N HIS A 109 0.59 6.89 6.55
CA HIS A 109 -0.06 5.88 5.70
C HIS A 109 0.33 6.05 4.23
N CYS A 110 0.05 5.02 3.41
CA CYS A 110 0.48 4.97 2.02
C CYS A 110 -0.01 6.13 1.14
N TYR A 111 -1.12 6.79 1.50
CA TYR A 111 -1.63 7.95 0.76
C TYR A 111 -0.68 9.17 0.83
N SER A 112 0.08 9.28 1.90
CA SER A 112 1.06 10.36 2.04
C SER A 112 2.15 10.32 0.95
N PHE A 113 2.37 9.16 0.31
CA PHE A 113 3.36 9.00 -0.75
C PHE A 113 2.97 9.72 -2.04
N PHE A 114 1.67 9.85 -2.34
CA PHE A 114 1.19 10.56 -3.54
C PHE A 114 1.41 12.06 -3.47
N GLU A 115 1.49 12.59 -2.27
CA GLU A 115 1.60 14.02 -2.02
C GLU A 115 2.99 14.41 -1.47
N GLY A 116 3.67 13.43 -0.87
CA GLY A 116 4.89 13.61 -0.09
C GLY A 116 4.59 13.85 1.40
N ASN A 117 5.30 13.12 2.24
CA ASN A 117 5.08 13.12 3.70
C ASN A 117 5.13 14.52 4.32
N ARG A 118 6.04 15.39 3.85
CA ARG A 118 6.17 16.76 4.35
C ARG A 118 4.92 17.60 4.06
N GLN A 119 4.40 17.50 2.84
CA GLN A 119 3.24 18.26 2.39
C GLN A 119 1.99 17.73 3.09
N PHE A 120 1.87 16.39 3.19
CA PHE A 120 0.81 15.73 3.92
C PHE A 120 0.75 16.15 5.39
N ALA A 121 1.89 16.23 6.09
CA ALA A 121 1.96 16.63 7.49
C ALA A 121 1.59 18.12 7.74
N GLN A 122 1.62 18.95 6.71
CA GLN A 122 1.26 20.38 6.79
C GLN A 122 -0.23 20.64 6.57
N ARG A 123 -1.00 19.62 6.23
CA ARG A 123 -2.45 19.77 6.05
C ARG A 123 -3.17 19.87 7.39
N ASP A 124 -3.94 20.92 7.56
CA ASP A 124 -4.89 21.09 8.69
C ASP A 124 -6.27 20.47 8.39
N GLU A 125 -6.44 19.80 7.24
CA GLU A 125 -7.72 19.22 6.83
C GLU A 125 -7.88 17.78 7.35
N PHE A 126 -8.54 17.62 8.48
CA PHE A 126 -8.93 16.31 9.03
C PHE A 126 -10.19 15.70 8.37
N THR A 127 -10.82 16.43 7.45
CA THR A 127 -12.10 16.06 6.81
C THR A 127 -11.93 15.54 5.38
N ALA A 128 -10.71 15.53 4.84
CA ALA A 128 -10.45 15.05 3.49
C ALA A 128 -10.54 13.53 3.41
N PHE A 129 -11.30 13.02 2.44
CA PHE A 129 -11.35 11.61 2.11
C PHE A 129 -10.43 11.35 0.91
N TYR A 130 -9.40 10.50 1.12
CA TYR A 130 -8.43 10.20 0.07
C TYR A 130 -8.91 9.06 -0.79
N LEU A 131 -9.08 9.31 -2.09
CA LEU A 131 -9.37 8.31 -3.10
C LEU A 131 -8.19 8.19 -4.06
N THR A 132 -7.50 7.06 -4.00
CA THR A 132 -6.56 6.67 -5.05
C THR A 132 -7.29 5.93 -6.16
N ASP A 133 -6.68 5.80 -7.32
CA ASP A 133 -7.22 5.00 -8.41
C ASP A 133 -7.59 3.57 -8.00
N PHE A 134 -6.74 2.95 -7.16
CA PHE A 134 -7.03 1.64 -6.61
C PHE A 134 -8.30 1.63 -5.75
N LEU A 135 -8.47 2.60 -4.86
CA LEU A 135 -9.65 2.69 -4.00
C LEU A 135 -10.93 2.98 -4.79
N VAL A 136 -10.84 3.76 -5.87
CA VAL A 136 -11.98 3.99 -6.78
C VAL A 136 -12.39 2.68 -7.45
N ARG A 137 -11.43 1.93 -7.99
CA ARG A 137 -11.71 0.64 -8.64
C ARG A 137 -12.17 -0.46 -7.68
N GLN A 138 -11.79 -0.36 -6.42
CA GLN A 138 -12.14 -1.31 -5.35
C GLN A 138 -13.06 -0.69 -4.29
N PHE A 139 -13.87 0.28 -4.67
CA PHE A 139 -14.68 1.10 -3.78
C PHE A 139 -15.57 0.25 -2.85
N ASP A 140 -16.23 -0.76 -3.37
CA ASP A 140 -17.13 -1.61 -2.59
C ASP A 140 -16.40 -2.36 -1.47
N ALA A 141 -15.22 -2.91 -1.77
CA ALA A 141 -14.47 -3.73 -0.84
C ALA A 141 -13.72 -2.92 0.23
N PHE A 142 -13.27 -1.70 -0.13
CA PHE A 142 -12.39 -0.91 0.72
C PHE A 142 -13.06 0.28 1.40
N ILE A 143 -14.18 0.75 0.84
CA ILE A 143 -14.88 1.93 1.32
C ILE A 143 -16.31 1.57 1.75
N TRP A 144 -17.11 1.09 0.79
CA TRP A 144 -18.55 0.88 0.98
C TRP A 144 -18.85 -0.10 2.12
N LYS A 145 -18.33 -1.31 2.01
CA LYS A 145 -18.56 -2.37 3.02
C LYS A 145 -17.94 -2.05 4.38
N PRO A 146 -16.66 -1.61 4.47
CA PRO A 146 -16.04 -1.31 5.78
C PRO A 146 -16.73 -0.16 6.51
N LEU A 147 -17.27 0.83 5.79
CA LEU A 147 -17.99 1.95 6.39
C LEU A 147 -19.47 1.66 6.65
N GLY A 148 -19.96 0.47 6.29
CA GLY A 148 -21.36 0.10 6.49
C GLY A 148 -22.32 1.00 5.72
N LEU A 149 -21.92 1.51 4.56
CA LEU A 149 -22.72 2.42 3.73
C LEU A 149 -23.84 1.66 2.99
N GLU A 150 -24.49 0.68 3.60
CA GLU A 150 -25.64 0.01 3.02
C GLU A 150 -26.79 0.99 2.77
N PRO A 151 -27.61 0.78 1.73
CA PRO A 151 -28.61 1.76 1.28
C PRO A 151 -29.79 1.85 2.22
N VAL A 152 -29.61 2.49 3.38
CA VAL A 152 -30.70 2.77 4.33
C VAL A 152 -31.37 4.10 4.03
N SER A 153 -31.36 4.58 2.83
CA SER A 153 -31.95 5.86 2.40
C SER A 153 -30.92 6.85 1.88
N TYR A 154 -30.80 6.91 0.57
CA TYR A 154 -29.96 7.87 -0.14
C TYR A 154 -30.43 9.33 -0.08
N THR A 155 -31.37 9.67 0.76
CA THR A 155 -31.98 11.02 0.78
C THR A 155 -31.13 12.08 1.48
N HIS A 156 -30.03 11.73 2.17
CA HIS A 156 -29.25 12.70 2.95
C HIS A 156 -27.73 12.61 2.85
N LEU A 157 -27.15 11.80 1.97
CA LEU A 157 -25.69 11.76 1.73
C LEU A 157 -25.34 12.63 0.51
N THR A 158 -25.32 13.93 0.69
CA THR A 158 -24.54 14.80 -0.19
C THR A 158 -23.08 14.73 0.26
N LEU A 159 -22.28 13.88 -0.39
CA LEU A 159 -20.83 13.92 -0.24
C LEU A 159 -20.33 15.27 -0.78
N PRO A 160 -19.54 16.04 -0.02
CA PRO A 160 -18.82 17.16 -0.57
C PRO A 160 -17.73 16.60 -1.49
N THR A 161 -18.04 16.48 -2.79
CA THR A 161 -17.07 16.11 -3.82
C THR A 161 -16.15 17.29 -4.08
N LYS A 162 -15.00 17.32 -3.43
CA LYS A 162 -13.82 17.98 -3.99
C LYS A 162 -12.94 16.87 -4.60
N LEU A 163 -13.01 16.73 -5.92
CA LEU A 163 -11.97 16.05 -6.68
C LEU A 163 -10.69 16.89 -6.54
N ALA A 164 -9.68 16.34 -5.89
CA ALA A 164 -8.31 16.82 -6.03
C ALA A 164 -7.69 16.04 -7.20
N VAL A 165 -7.42 16.73 -8.29
CA VAL A 165 -6.62 16.28 -9.43
C VAL A 165 -5.16 16.44 -9.06
#